data_095dfa36fa7ed5d19fc98629573bb676
#
_entry.id   095dfa36fa7ed5d19fc98629573bb676
#
_cell.length_a   1.000
_cell.length_b   1.000
_cell.length_c   1.000
_cell.angle_alpha   90.00
_cell.angle_beta   90.00
_cell.angle_gamma   90.00
#
_symmetry.space_group_name_H-M   'P 1'
#
loop_
_entity.id
_entity.type
_entity.pdbx_description
1 polymer ?
#
loop_
_entity_poly.entity_id
_entity_poly.type
_entity_poly.pdbx_seq_one_letter_code
_entity_poly.pdbx_strand_id
1 'polypeptide(L)' 'MKNSSTLKEIIVKANEESLNSAINENQIPAENIISVIFQPANHLAIGDYEAKYRVIYRA' A
#
# COMPACT_ATOMS: atom_id res chain seq x y z
N MET A 1 20.37 -19.19 3.03
CA MET A 1 19.96 -18.86 3.07
C MET A 1 19.23 -18.10 3.29
N LYS A 2 18.72 -17.84 3.25
CA LYS A 2 18.18 -17.37 3.32
C LYS A 2 17.42 -16.60 3.70
N ASN A 3 17.37 -15.94 4.09
CA ASN A 3 16.65 -15.35 4.39
C ASN A 3 15.76 -14.85 3.90
N SER A 4 15.17 -14.79 3.91
CA SER A 4 14.39 -14.47 2.91
C SER A 4 13.11 -13.80 3.18
N SER A 5 13.20 -12.61 3.62
CA SER A 5 12.04 -11.77 3.70
C SER A 5 11.72 -11.28 2.32
N THR A 6 10.58 -11.63 1.83
CA THR A 6 10.10 -11.11 0.57
C THR A 6 9.31 -9.84 0.85
N LEU A 7 9.73 -8.76 0.27
CA LEU A 7 8.96 -7.53 0.36
C LEU A 7 7.88 -7.51 -0.69
N LYS A 8 6.70 -7.11 -0.30
CA LYS A 8 5.58 -7.00 -1.20
C LYS A 8 4.99 -5.59 -1.13
N GLU A 9 4.26 -5.23 -2.14
CA GLU A 9 3.69 -3.92 -2.24
C GLU A 9 2.26 -4.02 -2.75
N ILE A 10 1.36 -3.28 -2.13
CA ILE A 10 0.01 -3.14 -2.65
C ILE A 10 -0.33 -1.66 -2.73
N ILE A 11 -1.18 -1.31 -3.67
CA ILE A 11 -1.61 0.06 -3.87
C ILE A 11 -3.12 0.11 -3.66
N VAL A 12 -3.56 0.99 -2.80
CA VAL A 12 -4.97 1.12 -2.46
C VAL A 12 -5.40 2.58 -2.54
N LYS A 13 -6.70 2.80 -2.62
CA LYS A 13 -7.22 4.17 -2.62
C LYS A 13 -6.85 4.86 -1.31
N ALA A 14 -6.64 6.16 -1.39
CA ALA A 14 -6.20 6.94 -0.23
C ALA A 14 -7.37 7.28 0.69
N ASN A 15 -7.96 6.28 1.29
CA ASN A 15 -8.90 6.48 2.36
C ASN A 15 -8.73 5.35 3.37
N GLU A 16 -9.13 5.63 4.59
CA GLU A 16 -8.95 4.73 5.71
C GLU A 16 -9.64 3.39 5.49
N GLU A 17 -10.83 3.45 4.95
CA GLU A 17 -11.62 2.25 4.74
C GLU A 17 -10.95 1.30 3.75
N SER A 18 -10.49 1.84 2.62
CA SER A 18 -9.81 1.02 1.62
C SER A 18 -8.51 0.45 2.14
N LEU A 19 -7.78 1.25 2.90
CA LEU A 19 -6.53 0.80 3.49
C LEU A 19 -6.77 -0.35 4.47
N ASN A 20 -7.71 -0.18 5.36
CA ASN A 20 -8.03 -1.22 6.34
C ASN A 20 -8.55 -2.48 5.68
N SER A 21 -9.39 -2.34 4.67
CA SER A 21 -9.90 -3.49 3.94
C SER A 21 -8.79 -4.27 3.25
N ALA A 22 -7.86 -3.55 2.64
CA ALA A 22 -6.76 -4.20 1.93
C ALA A 22 -5.86 -4.96 2.92
N ILE A 23 -5.58 -4.36 4.06
CA ILE A 23 -4.76 -5.02 5.08
C ILE A 23 -5.44 -6.28 5.58
N ASN A 24 -6.74 -6.22 5.83
CA ASN A 24 -7.49 -7.39 6.27
C ASN A 24 -7.57 -8.47 5.21
N GLU A 25 -7.86 -8.10 3.98
CA GLU A 25 -7.99 -9.07 2.90
C GLU A 25 -6.68 -9.77 2.59
N ASN A 26 -5.58 -9.08 2.72
CA ASN A 26 -4.27 -9.65 2.48
C ASN A 26 -3.66 -10.26 3.73
N GLN A 27 -4.38 -10.20 4.85
CA GLN A 27 -3.95 -10.78 6.12
C GLN A 27 -2.56 -10.31 6.52
N ILE A 28 -2.36 -9.00 6.49
CA ILE A 28 -1.07 -8.41 6.81
C ILE A 28 -1.05 -8.01 8.29
N PRO A 29 -0.22 -8.66 9.11
CA PRO A 29 -0.07 -8.22 10.49
C PRO A 29 0.56 -6.84 10.54
N ALA A 30 0.15 -6.01 11.49
CA ALA A 30 0.69 -4.67 11.62
C ALA A 30 2.22 -4.68 11.73
N GLU A 31 2.75 -5.66 12.43
CA GLU A 31 4.20 -5.78 12.61
C GLU A 31 4.95 -6.08 11.33
N ASN A 32 4.25 -6.53 10.30
CA ASN A 32 4.87 -6.81 9.01
C ASN A 32 4.83 -5.62 8.07
N ILE A 33 4.10 -4.57 8.43
CA ILE A 33 4.04 -3.37 7.60
C ILE A 33 5.30 -2.56 7.82
N ILE A 34 6.02 -2.31 6.72
CA ILE A 34 7.27 -1.57 6.78
C ILE A 34 7.04 -0.10 6.54
N SER A 35 6.19 0.21 5.57
CA SER A 35 6.00 1.60 5.18
C SER A 35 4.66 1.78 4.50
N VAL A 36 4.04 2.92 4.73
CA VAL A 36 2.84 3.32 4.01
C VAL A 36 3.15 4.69 3.42
N ILE A 37 3.16 4.77 2.10
CA ILE A 37 3.54 5.98 1.39
C ILE A 37 2.31 6.59 0.75
N PHE A 38 2.07 7.85 1.02
CA PHE A 38 0.96 8.57 0.42
C PHE A 38 1.39 9.13 -0.93
N GLN A 39 0.61 8.82 -1.96
CA GLN A 39 0.81 9.40 -3.27
C GLN A 39 -0.36 10.34 -3.54
N PRO A 40 -0.12 11.64 -3.61
CA PRO A 40 -1.19 12.61 -3.81
C PRO A 40 -1.80 12.50 -5.20
N ALA A 41 -3.03 12.95 -5.31
CA ALA A 41 -3.70 13.01 -6.59
C ALA A 41 -2.92 13.90 -7.54
N ASN A 42 -2.97 13.56 -8.81
CA ASN A 42 -2.27 14.28 -9.84
C ASN A 42 -3.29 14.73 -10.90
N HIS A 43 -3.35 16.03 -11.12
CA HIS A 43 -4.30 16.61 -12.07
C HIS A 43 -3.61 17.17 -13.32
N LEU A 44 -2.50 16.58 -13.68
CA LEU A 44 -1.81 17.02 -14.88
C LEU A 44 -2.57 16.59 -16.13
N ALA A 45 -2.27 17.23 -17.22
CA ALA A 45 -3.06 17.17 -18.43
C ALA A 45 -3.29 15.77 -18.99
N ILE A 46 -2.43 14.85 -18.72
CA ILE A 46 -2.57 13.52 -19.28
C ILE A 46 -3.01 12.55 -18.21
N GLY A 47 -4.31 12.46 -18.03
CA GLY A 47 -4.88 11.52 -17.07
C GLY A 47 -4.88 12.02 -15.65
N ASP A 48 -5.98 11.79 -14.99
CA ASP A 48 -6.11 12.12 -13.60
C ASP A 48 -5.77 10.90 -12.78
N TYR A 49 -4.89 11.05 -11.82
CA TYR A 49 -4.58 9.99 -10.87
C TYR A 49 -5.20 10.34 -9.53
N GLU A 50 -5.98 9.44 -9.00
CA GLU A 50 -6.52 9.62 -7.66
C GLU A 50 -5.41 9.41 -6.65
N ALA A 51 -5.55 10.04 -5.49
CA ALA A 51 -4.63 9.80 -4.39
C ALA A 51 -4.66 8.34 -3.98
N LYS A 52 -3.51 7.82 -3.63
CA LYS A 52 -3.36 6.41 -3.27
C LYS A 52 -2.38 6.22 -2.14
N TYR A 53 -2.49 5.10 -1.44
CA TYR A 53 -1.48 4.66 -0.51
C TYR A 53 -0.74 3.49 -1.10
N ARG A 54 0.56 3.50 -0.93
CA ARG A 54 1.41 2.38 -1.30
C ARG A 54 1.87 1.73 0.00
N VAL A 55 1.45 0.49 0.20
CA VAL A 55 1.78 -0.25 1.42
C VAL A 55 2.89 -1.24 1.11
N ILE A 56 4.00 -1.11 1.79
CA ILE A 56 5.13 -2.02 1.63
C ILE A 56 5.19 -2.86 2.89
N TYR A 57 5.18 -4.16 2.70
CA TYR A 57 5.12 -5.07 3.84
C TYR A 57 5.97 -6.31 3.58
N ARG A 58 6.25 -7.00 4.65
CA ARG A 58 7.00 -8.24 4.61
C ARG A 58 6.05 -9.42 4.56
N ALA A 59 6.24 -10.25 3.57
CA ALA A 59 5.36 -11.42 3.41
C ALA A 59 5.83 -12.60 4.23
#